data_767e4b3d65a379d8360a8749df8c11b6
#
_entry.id   767e4b3d65a379d8360a8749df8c11b6
#
_cell.length_a   1.000
_cell.length_b   1.000
_cell.length_c   1.000
_cell.angle_alpha   90.00
_cell.angle_beta   90.00
_cell.angle_gamma   90.00
#
_symmetry.space_group_name_H-M   'P 1'
#
loop_
_entity.id
_entity.type
_entity.pdbx_description
1 polymer ?
#
loop_
_entity_poly.entity_id
_entity_poly.type
_entity_poly.pdbx_seq_one_letter_code
_entity_poly.pdbx_strand_id
1 'polypeptide(L)'
;KSIARSFGKQGITAYTIAPGFVETDMAIGSIEVYGKEYLTQGLALDDIAPPEEIANLVLLLSEGKLTHATGQTFHINSGSYLI
;
A
#
# COMPACT_ATOMS: atom_id res chain seq x y z
N LYS A 1 -8.18 8.30 9.55
CA LYS A 1 -8.20 8.26 11.02
C LYS A 1 -9.48 8.82 11.63
N SER A 2 -9.99 9.92 11.09
CA SER A 2 -11.19 10.55 11.65
C SER A 2 -12.44 9.66 11.50
N ILE A 3 -12.56 8.91 10.41
CA ILE A 3 -13.68 7.97 10.24
C ILE A 3 -13.60 6.86 11.28
N ALA A 4 -12.39 6.31 11.51
CA ALA A 4 -12.21 5.26 12.51
C ALA A 4 -12.57 5.75 13.92
N ARG A 5 -12.19 6.97 14.27
CA ARG A 5 -12.50 7.55 15.58
C ARG A 5 -13.98 7.87 15.74
N SER A 6 -14.61 8.37 14.68
CA SER A 6 -16.01 8.79 14.74
C SER A 6 -16.98 7.62 14.79
N PHE A 7 -16.66 6.50 14.16
CA PHE A 7 -17.58 5.39 13.97
C PHE A 7 -17.11 4.06 14.56
N GLY A 8 -15.96 4.04 15.24
CA GLY A 8 -15.42 2.80 15.81
C GLY A 8 -16.37 2.14 16.79
N LYS A 9 -17.03 2.90 17.66
CA LYS A 9 -17.97 2.37 18.65
C LYS A 9 -19.23 1.80 18.03
N GLN A 10 -19.49 2.11 16.78
CA GLN A 10 -20.62 1.57 16.02
C GLN A 10 -20.23 0.31 15.23
N GLY A 11 -19.02 -0.19 15.44
CA GLY A 11 -18.54 -1.39 14.75
C GLY A 11 -17.95 -1.15 13.37
N ILE A 12 -17.70 0.11 13.00
CA ILE A 12 -17.09 0.43 11.70
C ILE A 12 -15.60 0.53 11.86
N THR A 13 -14.86 -0.22 11.05
CA THR A 13 -13.40 -0.12 10.97
C THR A 13 -13.01 0.58 9.67
N ALA A 14 -11.96 1.37 9.73
CA ALA A 14 -11.48 2.13 8.59
C ALA A 14 -9.97 2.03 8.50
N TYR A 15 -9.48 1.80 7.28
CA TYR A 15 -8.05 1.65 7.00
C TYR A 15 -7.68 2.50 5.80
N THR A 16 -6.45 2.98 5.79
CA THR A 16 -5.90 3.69 4.64
C THR A 16 -4.78 2.85 4.06
N ILE A 17 -4.76 2.72 2.75
CA ILE A 17 -3.68 2.06 2.04
C ILE A 17 -2.97 3.11 1.22
N ALA A 18 -1.66 3.26 1.46
CA ALA A 18 -0.82 4.22 0.76
C ALA A 18 0.18 3.45 -0.10
N PRO A 19 -0.19 3.11 -1.34
CA PRO A 19 0.73 2.42 -2.23
C PRO A 19 1.80 3.39 -2.72
N GLY A 20 3.01 2.88 -2.89
CA GLY A 20 4.05 3.61 -3.56
C GLY A 20 3.99 3.33 -5.06
N PHE A 21 5.16 3.08 -5.65
CA PHE A 21 5.24 2.75 -7.07
C PHE A 21 4.80 1.31 -7.27
N VAL A 22 3.68 1.11 -7.98
CA VAL A 22 3.09 -0.20 -8.21
C VAL A 22 3.22 -0.54 -9.70
N GLU A 23 3.46 -1.82 -9.99
CA GLU A 23 3.60 -2.29 -11.38
C GLU A 23 2.25 -2.26 -12.08
N THR A 24 2.00 -1.16 -12.80
CA THR A 24 0.82 -0.93 -13.62
C THR A 24 1.27 -0.66 -15.05
N ASP A 25 0.34 -0.54 -15.97
CA ASP A 25 0.68 -0.21 -17.37
C ASP A 25 1.49 1.08 -17.45
N MET A 26 1.17 2.08 -16.64
CA MET A 26 1.92 3.34 -16.59
C MET A 26 3.33 3.12 -16.06
N ALA A 27 3.48 2.29 -15.03
CA ALA A 27 4.78 1.97 -14.47
C ALA A 27 5.64 1.18 -15.46
N ILE A 28 5.05 0.24 -16.19
CA ILE A 28 5.74 -0.52 -17.22
C ILE A 28 6.26 0.43 -18.30
N GLY A 29 5.47 1.41 -18.72
CA GLY A 29 5.92 2.43 -19.67
C GLY A 29 7.10 3.23 -19.14
N SER A 30 7.09 3.60 -17.86
CA SER A 30 8.22 4.29 -17.23
C SER A 30 9.46 3.43 -17.17
N ILE A 31 9.32 2.12 -16.91
CA ILE A 31 10.43 1.17 -16.91
C ILE A 31 11.09 1.12 -18.29
N GLU A 32 10.29 1.12 -19.36
CA GLU A 32 10.81 1.11 -20.72
C GLU A 32 11.60 2.37 -21.06
N VAL A 33 11.17 3.52 -20.53
CA VAL A 33 11.81 4.80 -20.82
C VAL A 33 13.04 5.04 -19.96
N TYR A 34 12.94 4.80 -18.66
CA TYR A 34 13.97 5.18 -17.68
C TYR A 34 14.80 4.00 -17.17
N GLY A 35 14.32 2.78 -17.35
CA GLY A 35 14.95 1.57 -16.83
C GLY A 35 14.51 1.29 -15.40
N LYS A 36 14.48 0.00 -15.05
CA LYS A 36 14.05 -0.46 -13.74
C LYS A 36 14.97 0.02 -12.64
N GLU A 37 16.28 0.01 -12.88
CA GLU A 37 17.27 0.43 -11.90
C GLU A 37 17.07 1.89 -11.47
N TYR A 38 16.74 2.74 -12.41
CA TYR A 38 16.48 4.16 -12.12
C TYR A 38 15.27 4.30 -11.20
N LEU A 39 14.19 3.54 -11.47
CA LEU A 39 12.96 3.64 -10.70
C LEU A 39 13.06 3.04 -9.32
N THR A 40 13.95 2.07 -9.11
CA THR A 40 14.09 1.37 -7.82
C THR A 40 15.21 1.91 -6.95
N GLN A 41 15.96 2.90 -7.41
CA GLN A 41 17.15 3.37 -6.68
C GLN A 41 16.83 3.95 -5.30
N GLY A 42 15.61 4.46 -5.09
CA GLY A 42 15.17 4.99 -3.80
C GLY A 42 14.43 3.98 -2.93
N LEU A 43 14.38 2.71 -3.34
CA LEU A 43 13.65 1.67 -2.64
C LEU A 43 14.58 0.77 -1.86
N ALA A 44 14.07 0.19 -0.76
CA ALA A 44 14.82 -0.83 -0.02
C ALA A 44 14.88 -2.14 -0.80
N LEU A 45 13.87 -2.43 -1.60
CA LEU A 45 13.85 -3.59 -2.49
C LEU A 45 14.22 -3.18 -3.90
N ASP A 46 14.80 -4.09 -4.66
CA ASP A 46 15.16 -3.86 -6.06
C ASP A 46 13.99 -4.07 -7.01
N ASP A 47 12.78 -3.96 -6.49
CA ASP A 47 11.58 -4.24 -7.26
C ASP A 47 10.42 -3.37 -6.79
N ILE A 48 9.42 -3.23 -7.65
CA ILE A 48 8.19 -2.50 -7.33
C ILE A 48 7.08 -3.50 -7.05
N ALA A 49 6.11 -3.09 -6.24
CA ALA A 49 5.03 -3.98 -5.82
C ALA A 49 4.11 -4.34 -6.99
N PRO A 50 3.80 -5.62 -7.19
CA PRO A 50 2.75 -5.99 -8.13
C PRO A 50 1.37 -5.63 -7.57
N PRO A 51 0.38 -5.36 -8.44
CA PRO A 51 -0.97 -5.01 -7.98
C PRO A 51 -1.60 -6.07 -7.05
N GLU A 52 -1.21 -7.32 -7.20
CA GLU A 52 -1.71 -8.43 -6.39
C GLU A 52 -1.41 -8.25 -4.91
N GLU A 53 -0.29 -7.62 -4.56
CA GLU A 53 0.04 -7.38 -3.14
C GLU A 53 -0.92 -6.38 -2.51
N ILE A 54 -1.33 -5.35 -3.26
CA ILE A 54 -2.34 -4.42 -2.79
C ILE A 54 -3.67 -5.14 -2.59
N ALA A 55 -4.06 -5.97 -3.56
CA ALA A 55 -5.29 -6.74 -3.47
C ALA A 55 -5.28 -7.71 -2.29
N ASN A 56 -4.15 -8.35 -2.01
CA ASN A 56 -4.01 -9.25 -0.87
C ASN A 56 -4.20 -8.51 0.45
N LEU A 57 -3.68 -7.30 0.57
CA LEU A 57 -3.87 -6.50 1.78
C LEU A 57 -5.34 -6.12 1.95
N VAL A 58 -6.00 -5.68 0.90
CA VAL A 58 -7.43 -5.35 0.94
C VAL A 58 -8.25 -6.56 1.39
N LEU A 59 -7.95 -7.72 0.84
CA LEU A 59 -8.64 -8.95 1.21
C LEU A 59 -8.44 -9.27 2.70
N LEU A 60 -7.21 -9.19 3.18
CA LEU A 60 -6.89 -9.46 4.58
C LEU A 60 -7.64 -8.52 5.51
N LEU A 61 -7.66 -7.23 5.21
CA LEU A 61 -8.37 -6.25 6.03
C LEU A 61 -9.88 -6.48 6.01
N SER A 62 -10.43 -6.94 4.89
CA SER A 62 -11.87 -7.18 4.76
C SER A 62 -12.34 -8.43 5.51
N GLU A 63 -11.42 -9.32 5.89
CA GLU A 63 -11.77 -10.54 6.63
C GLU A 63 -12.11 -10.29 8.11
N GLY A 64 -11.91 -9.09 8.61
CA GLY A 64 -12.25 -8.74 9.98
C GLY A 64 -11.26 -9.25 11.03
N LYS A 65 -10.09 -9.67 10.62
CA LYS A 65 -9.08 -10.23 11.54
C LYS A 65 -8.17 -9.19 12.17
N LEU A 66 -8.24 -7.94 11.69
CA LEU A 66 -7.36 -6.86 12.14
C LEU A 66 -8.16 -5.66 12.63
N THR A 67 -9.23 -5.88 13.38
CA THR A 67 -10.10 -4.80 13.82
C THR A 67 -9.38 -3.78 14.69
N HIS A 68 -8.43 -4.22 15.50
CA HIS A 68 -7.68 -3.32 16.37
C HIS A 68 -6.63 -2.49 15.63
N ALA A 69 -6.43 -2.74 14.34
CA ALA A 69 -5.61 -1.89 13.49
C ALA A 69 -6.40 -0.76 12.84
N THR A 70 -7.66 -0.58 13.23
CA THR A 70 -8.51 0.48 12.67
C THR A 70 -7.83 1.84 12.84
N GLY A 71 -7.97 2.70 11.85
CA GLY A 71 -7.36 4.02 11.84
C GLY A 71 -5.93 4.05 11.32
N GLN A 72 -5.33 2.92 11.06
CA GLN A 72 -3.94 2.86 10.61
C GLN A 72 -3.80 3.04 9.10
N THR A 73 -2.63 3.51 8.71
CA THR A 73 -2.23 3.60 7.31
C THR A 73 -1.22 2.50 7.02
N PHE A 74 -1.48 1.72 5.99
CA PHE A 74 -0.58 0.66 5.55
C PHE A 74 0.16 1.11 4.31
N HIS A 75 1.49 1.20 4.42
CA HIS A 75 2.34 1.61 3.32
C HIS A 75 2.85 0.39 2.57
N ILE A 76 2.68 0.39 1.25
CA ILE A 76 3.23 -0.64 0.37
C ILE A 76 4.07 0.10 -0.67
N ASN A 77 5.33 0.37 -0.33
CA ASN A 77 6.18 1.24 -1.10
C ASN A 77 7.60 0.68 -1.29
N SER A 78 7.78 -0.62 -1.08
CA SER A 78 9.07 -1.30 -1.22
C SER A 78 10.18 -0.65 -0.37
N GLY A 79 9.80 -0.02 0.72
CA GLY A 79 10.76 0.62 1.62
C GLY A 79 11.24 1.98 1.17
N SER A 80 10.51 2.66 0.27
CA SER A 80 10.92 3.98 -0.21
C SER A 80 10.83 5.05 0.89
N TYR A 81 9.98 4.86 1.89
CA TYR A 81 9.91 5.72 3.07
C TYR A 81 10.15 4.87 4.30
N LEU A 82 11.22 5.17 5.01
CA LEU A 82 11.58 4.49 6.26
C LEU A 82 11.11 5.35 7.42
N ILE A 83 9.84 5.29 7.67
CA ILE A 83 9.21 6.10 8.73
C ILE A 83 9.14 5.31 10.00
#